data_be352bc817bfd0b5394ce7d4c9675cd1
#
_entry.id   be352bc817bfd0b5394ce7d4c9675cd1
#
_cell.length_a   1.000
_cell.length_b   1.000
_cell.length_c   1.000
_cell.angle_alpha   90.00
_cell.angle_beta   90.00
_cell.angle_gamma   90.00
#
_symmetry.space_group_name_H-M   'P 1'
#
loop_
_entity.id
_entity.type
_entity.pdbx_description
1 polymer ?
#
loop_
_entity_poly.entity_id
_entity_poly.type
_entity_poly.pdbx_seq_one_letter_code
_entity_poly.pdbx_strand_id
1 'polypeptide(L)'
;MMAYFDNGNKLFDDARKNQYAIGAYNINNLEWTRAILRAAAETNTPVLIQASMGAAKYMGGYKFVKDMVEDQMDAMEIKVPVILNLDHGDYDAAIECINLGYSSVMFDGHKLPIEEN
;
A
#
# COMPACT_ATOMS: atom_id res chain seq x y z
N MET A 1 8.48 17.58 -5.86
CA MET A 1 9.09 16.66 -4.89
C MET A 1 8.46 15.30 -5.07
N MET A 2 9.26 14.24 -5.17
CA MET A 2 8.73 12.88 -5.30
C MET A 2 8.18 12.38 -3.99
N ALA A 3 7.02 11.74 -4.04
CA ALA A 3 6.49 11.02 -2.90
C ALA A 3 7.28 9.72 -2.70
N TYR A 4 7.57 9.37 -1.46
CA TYR A 4 8.28 8.14 -1.11
C TYR A 4 7.40 7.31 -0.19
N PHE A 5 7.22 6.06 -0.56
CA PHE A 5 6.53 5.11 0.30
C PHE A 5 7.47 4.61 1.38
N ASP A 6 6.96 4.54 2.60
CA ASP A 6 7.64 3.92 3.73
C ASP A 6 7.53 2.40 3.61
N ASN A 7 8.58 1.66 3.96
CA ASN A 7 8.53 0.19 3.96
C ASN A 7 7.86 -0.38 5.22
N GLY A 8 7.59 0.45 6.19
CA GLY A 8 6.86 0.08 7.39
C GLY A 8 7.68 -0.56 8.50
N ASN A 9 8.90 -0.97 8.29
CA ASN A 9 9.66 -1.74 9.29
C ASN A 9 9.71 -1.05 10.65
N LYS A 10 10.12 0.23 10.68
CA LYS A 10 10.18 0.99 11.94
C LYS A 10 8.80 1.26 12.53
N LEU A 11 7.81 1.49 11.67
CA LEU A 11 6.43 1.73 12.09
C LEU A 11 5.83 0.50 12.77
N PHE A 12 6.04 -0.69 12.20
CA PHE A 12 5.56 -1.94 12.76
C PHE A 12 6.28 -2.29 14.07
N ASP A 13 7.58 -2.04 14.15
CA ASP A 13 8.34 -2.23 15.39
C ASP A 13 7.84 -1.31 16.50
N ASP A 14 7.59 -0.04 16.18
CA ASP A 14 7.04 0.92 17.13
C ASP A 14 5.63 0.55 17.56
N ALA A 15 4.77 0.16 16.62
CA ALA A 15 3.41 -0.28 16.90
C ALA A 15 3.40 -1.49 17.83
N ARG A 16 4.27 -2.47 17.58
CA ARG A 16 4.41 -3.66 18.44
C ARG A 16 4.90 -3.28 19.85
N LYS A 17 5.92 -2.45 19.93
CA LYS A 17 6.50 -1.99 21.21
C LYS A 17 5.49 -1.21 22.05
N ASN A 18 4.70 -0.36 21.42
CA ASN A 18 3.75 0.53 22.09
C ASN A 18 2.31 0.01 22.07
N GLN A 19 2.09 -1.22 21.58
CA GLN A 19 0.81 -1.94 21.64
C GLN A 19 -0.35 -1.20 20.94
N TYR A 20 -0.09 -0.72 19.70
CA TYR A 20 -1.16 -0.20 18.83
C TYR A 20 -1.09 -0.86 17.45
N ALA A 21 -2.16 -0.72 16.66
CA ALA A 21 -2.25 -1.27 15.31
C ALA A 21 -2.10 -0.16 14.26
N ILE A 22 -1.53 -0.52 13.12
CA ILE A 22 -1.52 0.34 11.94
C ILE A 22 -2.64 -0.13 11.02
N GLY A 23 -3.52 0.80 10.64
CA GLY A 23 -4.63 0.47 9.74
C GLY A 23 -4.15 0.18 8.32
N ALA A 24 -4.69 -0.88 7.73
CA ALA A 24 -4.47 -1.25 6.34
C ALA A 24 -5.79 -1.09 5.58
N TYR A 25 -5.82 -0.20 4.60
CA TYR A 25 -7.05 0.19 3.93
C TYR A 25 -6.97 -0.08 2.44
N ASN A 26 -7.91 -0.88 1.93
CA ASN A 26 -8.01 -1.17 0.50
C ASN A 26 -8.58 0.02 -0.26
N ILE A 27 -8.01 0.26 -1.44
CA ILE A 27 -8.47 1.29 -2.37
C ILE A 27 -8.98 0.65 -3.65
N ASN A 28 -10.02 1.25 -4.24
CA ASN A 28 -10.59 0.83 -5.51
C ASN A 28 -10.74 2.00 -6.50
N ASN A 29 -10.55 3.23 -6.04
CA ASN A 29 -10.72 4.44 -6.86
C ASN A 29 -10.01 5.64 -6.25
N LEU A 30 -10.07 6.76 -6.96
CA LEU A 30 -9.48 8.04 -6.52
C LEU A 30 -10.13 8.56 -5.24
N GLU A 31 -11.44 8.47 -5.13
CA GLU A 31 -12.19 9.05 -4.01
C GLU A 31 -11.84 8.37 -2.69
N TRP A 32 -11.72 7.05 -2.69
CA TRP A 32 -11.30 6.30 -1.52
C TRP A 32 -9.86 6.62 -1.13
N THR A 33 -8.98 6.72 -2.12
CA THR A 33 -7.57 7.08 -1.89
C THR A 33 -7.47 8.44 -1.21
N ARG A 34 -8.16 9.44 -1.71
CA ARG A 34 -8.16 10.80 -1.14
C ARG A 34 -8.74 10.82 0.28
N ALA A 35 -9.83 10.09 0.51
CA ALA A 35 -10.45 10.02 1.83
C ALA A 35 -9.50 9.41 2.88
N ILE A 36 -8.81 8.32 2.53
CA ILE A 36 -7.86 7.66 3.42
C ILE A 36 -6.66 8.58 3.70
N LEU A 37 -6.07 9.18 2.68
CA LEU A 37 -4.94 10.10 2.83
C LEU A 37 -5.31 11.33 3.69
N ARG A 38 -6.50 11.89 3.48
CA ARG A 38 -6.98 13.02 4.28
C ARG A 38 -7.15 12.63 5.75
N ALA A 39 -7.78 11.50 6.02
CA ALA A 39 -7.95 11.01 7.38
C ALA A 39 -6.59 10.77 8.08
N ALA A 40 -5.64 10.17 7.38
CA ALA A 40 -4.29 9.97 7.91
C ALA A 40 -3.60 11.30 8.23
N ALA A 41 -3.70 12.29 7.35
CA ALA A 41 -3.11 13.61 7.57
C ALA A 41 -3.77 14.35 8.75
N GLU A 42 -5.10 14.34 8.82
CA GLU A 42 -5.84 15.02 9.88
C GLU A 42 -5.60 14.43 11.26
N THR A 43 -5.37 13.13 11.33
CA THR A 43 -5.08 12.42 12.59
C THR A 43 -3.58 12.30 12.86
N ASN A 44 -2.73 12.76 11.95
CA ASN A 44 -1.27 12.61 12.01
C ASN A 44 -0.86 11.15 12.28
N THR A 45 -1.44 10.24 11.52
CA THR A 45 -1.30 8.79 11.71
C THR A 45 -0.68 8.13 10.48
N PRO A 46 0.32 7.24 10.63
CA PRO A 46 0.79 6.43 9.53
C PRO A 46 -0.33 5.55 8.96
N VAL A 47 -0.26 5.26 7.68
CA VAL A 47 -1.29 4.47 7.02
C VAL A 47 -0.68 3.49 6.02
N LEU A 48 -1.26 2.29 5.93
CA LEU A 48 -0.96 1.35 4.86
C LEU A 48 -2.13 1.37 3.87
N ILE A 49 -1.83 1.78 2.64
CA ILE A 49 -2.78 1.75 1.52
C ILE A 49 -2.47 0.51 0.69
N GLN A 50 -3.49 -0.24 0.35
CA GLN A 50 -3.31 -1.47 -0.41
C GLN A 50 -4.37 -1.64 -1.48
N ALA A 51 -4.00 -2.39 -2.53
CA ALA A 51 -4.90 -2.81 -3.58
C ALA A 51 -4.72 -4.30 -3.83
N SER A 52 -5.82 -5.01 -4.03
CA SER A 52 -5.79 -6.40 -4.50
C SER A 52 -5.45 -6.44 -5.99
N MET A 53 -5.12 -7.64 -6.49
CA MET A 53 -4.91 -7.85 -7.93
C MET A 53 -6.13 -7.42 -8.74
N GLY A 54 -7.33 -7.78 -8.28
CA GLY A 54 -8.58 -7.40 -8.94
C GLY A 54 -8.84 -5.89 -8.94
N ALA A 55 -8.59 -5.23 -7.81
CA ALA A 55 -8.73 -3.78 -7.70
C ALA A 55 -7.72 -3.04 -8.61
N ALA A 56 -6.48 -3.51 -8.63
CA ALA A 56 -5.45 -2.93 -9.51
C ALA A 56 -5.83 -3.07 -10.98
N LYS A 57 -6.30 -4.25 -11.38
CA LYS A 57 -6.78 -4.49 -12.75
C LYS A 57 -7.96 -3.57 -13.10
N TYR A 58 -8.91 -3.41 -12.19
CA TYR A 58 -10.05 -2.50 -12.38
C TYR A 58 -9.60 -1.06 -12.59
N MET A 59 -8.63 -0.59 -11.80
CA MET A 59 -8.13 0.79 -11.89
C MET A 59 -7.23 1.06 -13.09
N GLY A 60 -6.63 0.05 -13.70
CA GLY A 60 -5.77 0.22 -14.88
C GLY A 60 -4.37 -0.41 -14.76
N GLY A 61 -4.08 -1.12 -13.67
CA GLY A 61 -2.83 -1.82 -13.44
C GLY A 61 -2.06 -1.34 -12.20
N TYR A 62 -1.04 -2.10 -11.82
CA TYR A 62 -0.25 -1.82 -10.62
C TYR A 62 0.49 -0.48 -10.71
N LYS A 63 1.02 -0.16 -11.89
CA LYS A 63 1.69 1.12 -12.11
C LYS A 63 0.73 2.29 -11.92
N PHE A 64 -0.47 2.19 -12.48
CA PHE A 64 -1.49 3.23 -12.31
C PHE A 64 -1.83 3.46 -10.84
N VAL A 65 -2.03 2.38 -10.09
CA VAL A 65 -2.31 2.48 -8.64
C VAL A 65 -1.21 3.23 -7.93
N LYS A 66 0.04 2.84 -8.17
CA LYS A 66 1.20 3.51 -7.57
C LYS A 66 1.25 4.99 -7.94
N ASP A 67 1.19 5.30 -9.23
CA ASP A 67 1.27 6.68 -9.72
C ASP A 67 0.13 7.53 -9.15
N MET A 68 -1.09 7.01 -9.12
CA MET A 68 -2.25 7.71 -8.54
C MET A 68 -2.04 8.04 -7.06
N VAL A 69 -1.56 7.08 -6.28
CA VAL A 69 -1.33 7.32 -4.84
C VAL A 69 -0.22 8.35 -4.65
N GLU A 70 0.90 8.23 -5.37
CA GLU A 70 1.98 9.21 -5.31
C GLU A 70 1.51 10.62 -5.69
N ASP A 71 0.81 10.74 -6.80
CA ASP A 71 0.30 12.03 -7.28
C ASP A 71 -0.65 12.66 -6.25
N GLN A 72 -1.50 11.86 -5.62
CA GLN A 72 -2.39 12.36 -4.57
C GLN A 72 -1.63 12.75 -3.29
N MET A 73 -0.61 11.99 -2.92
CA MET A 73 0.26 12.38 -1.79
C MET A 73 0.93 13.72 -2.04
N ASP A 74 1.43 13.94 -3.24
CA ASP A 74 2.06 15.21 -3.61
C ASP A 74 1.04 16.35 -3.66
N ALA A 75 -0.09 16.15 -4.33
CA ALA A 75 -1.14 17.18 -4.47
C ALA A 75 -1.74 17.58 -3.12
N MET A 76 -1.86 16.67 -2.19
CA MET A 76 -2.41 16.89 -0.86
C MET A 76 -1.34 17.25 0.19
N GLU A 77 -0.08 17.32 -0.22
CA GLU A 77 1.06 17.62 0.67
C GLU A 77 1.09 16.69 1.90
N ILE A 78 0.89 15.39 1.66
CA ILE A 78 0.87 14.39 2.74
C ILE A 78 2.25 14.27 3.37
N LYS A 79 2.32 14.44 4.69
CA LYS A 79 3.56 14.37 5.47
C LYS A 79 3.67 13.13 6.35
N VAL A 80 2.56 12.44 6.60
CA VAL A 80 2.58 11.19 7.37
C VAL A 80 3.18 10.05 6.54
N PRO A 81 3.79 9.05 7.18
CA PRO A 81 4.28 7.87 6.47
C PRO A 81 3.14 7.10 5.80
N VAL A 82 3.33 6.75 4.53
CA VAL A 82 2.38 5.95 3.75
C VAL A 82 3.12 4.72 3.24
N ILE A 83 2.58 3.55 3.52
CA ILE A 83 3.05 2.27 2.98
C ILE A 83 2.13 1.91 1.82
N LEU A 84 2.69 1.55 0.67
CA LEU A 84 1.92 1.02 -0.46
C LEU A 84 2.13 -0.48 -0.54
N ASN A 85 1.06 -1.24 -0.36
CA ASN A 85 1.08 -2.70 -0.27
C ASN A 85 0.25 -3.35 -1.38
N LEU A 86 0.78 -4.42 -1.96
CA LEU A 86 -0.02 -5.36 -2.75
C LEU A 86 -0.71 -6.34 -1.81
N ASP A 87 -2.03 -6.40 -1.88
CA ASP A 87 -2.86 -7.27 -1.03
C ASP A 87 -3.15 -8.59 -1.76
N HIS A 88 -2.73 -9.70 -1.19
CA HIS A 88 -2.96 -11.06 -1.72
C HIS A 88 -2.53 -11.22 -3.18
N GLY A 89 -1.27 -10.91 -3.49
CA GLY A 89 -0.73 -11.09 -4.83
C GLY A 89 -0.16 -12.48 -5.06
N ASP A 90 -0.26 -12.96 -6.30
CA ASP A 90 0.49 -14.14 -6.72
C ASP A 90 1.98 -13.78 -6.92
N TYR A 91 2.79 -14.76 -7.29
CA TYR A 91 4.24 -14.56 -7.44
C TYR A 91 4.58 -13.47 -8.47
N ASP A 92 3.94 -13.52 -9.65
CA ASP A 92 4.23 -12.57 -10.72
C ASP A 92 3.81 -11.15 -10.34
N ALA A 93 2.64 -11.00 -9.73
CA ALA A 93 2.16 -9.72 -9.24
C ALA A 93 3.09 -9.15 -8.15
N ALA A 94 3.58 -9.98 -7.24
CA ALA A 94 4.50 -9.55 -6.20
C ALA A 94 5.81 -9.01 -6.80
N ILE A 95 6.39 -9.72 -7.77
CA ILE A 95 7.62 -9.29 -8.45
C ILE A 95 7.38 -7.99 -9.23
N GLU A 96 6.28 -7.90 -9.96
CA GLU A 96 5.93 -6.67 -10.70
C GLU A 96 5.81 -5.47 -9.76
N CYS A 97 5.08 -5.61 -8.65
CA CYS A 97 4.90 -4.53 -7.69
C CYS A 97 6.23 -4.10 -7.04
N ILE A 98 7.10 -5.05 -6.69
CA ILE A 98 8.43 -4.73 -6.17
C ILE A 98 9.22 -3.91 -7.19
N ASN A 99 9.23 -4.33 -8.44
CA ASN A 99 9.96 -3.63 -9.51
C ASN A 99 9.38 -2.24 -9.80
N LEU A 100 8.08 -2.05 -9.60
CA LEU A 100 7.43 -0.75 -9.76
C LEU A 100 7.69 0.21 -8.60
N GLY A 101 8.15 -0.30 -7.45
CA GLY A 101 8.44 0.52 -6.28
C GLY A 101 7.36 0.51 -5.19
N TYR A 102 6.49 -0.50 -5.16
CA TYR A 102 5.67 -0.76 -3.97
C TYR A 102 6.60 -1.01 -2.78
N SER A 103 6.26 -0.46 -1.64
CA SER A 103 7.09 -0.60 -0.43
C SER A 103 6.77 -1.86 0.38
N SER A 104 5.70 -2.56 0.02
CA SER A 104 5.26 -3.79 0.68
C SER A 104 4.49 -4.66 -0.30
N VAL A 105 4.63 -5.97 -0.18
CA VAL A 105 3.84 -6.93 -0.94
C VAL A 105 3.45 -8.09 -0.03
N MET A 106 2.22 -8.56 -0.16
CA MET A 106 1.78 -9.80 0.46
C MET A 106 1.68 -10.88 -0.62
N PHE A 107 2.68 -11.75 -0.67
CA PHE A 107 2.61 -12.94 -1.51
C PHE A 107 1.63 -13.94 -0.88
N ASP A 108 0.69 -14.43 -1.68
CA ASP A 108 -0.29 -15.40 -1.25
C ASP A 108 -0.25 -16.63 -2.15
N GLY A 109 0.40 -17.68 -1.67
CA GLY A 109 0.53 -18.96 -2.35
C GLY A 109 -0.45 -20.02 -1.88
N HIS A 110 -1.55 -19.66 -1.20
CA HIS A 110 -2.45 -20.65 -0.60
C HIS A 110 -3.08 -21.62 -1.59
N LYS A 111 -3.17 -21.25 -2.86
CA LYS A 111 -3.68 -22.12 -3.93
C LYS A 111 -2.63 -23.06 -4.52
N LEU A 112 -1.37 -22.86 -4.17
CA LEU A 112 -0.27 -23.68 -4.65
C LEU A 112 -0.09 -24.93 -3.77
N PRO A 113 0.46 -26.03 -4.32
CA PRO A 113 0.95 -27.14 -3.49
C PRO A 113 1.97 -26.64 -2.45
N ILE A 114 2.06 -27.33 -1.30
CA ILE A 114 2.97 -26.94 -0.22
C ILE A 114 4.42 -26.78 -0.71
N GLU A 115 4.86 -27.65 -1.61
CA GLU A 115 6.22 -27.63 -2.15
C GLU A 115 6.51 -26.39 -3.01
N GLU A 116 5.47 -25.78 -3.57
CA GLU A 116 5.61 -24.60 -4.43
C GLU A 116 5.31 -23.28 -3.69
N ASN A 117 4.62 -23.37 -2.58
CA ASN A 117 4.29 -22.22 -1.75
C ASN A 117 5.52 -21.78 -0.88
#